data_9702e5c3221ea2c10b52ee558c5332f4
#
_entry.id   9702e5c3221ea2c10b52ee558c5332f4
#
_cell.length_a   1.000
_cell.length_b   1.000
_cell.length_c   1.000
_cell.angle_alpha   90.00
_cell.angle_beta   90.00
_cell.angle_gamma   90.00
#
_symmetry.space_group_name_H-M   'P 1'
#
loop_
_entity.id
_entity.type
_entity.pdbx_description
1 polymer ?
#
loop_
_entity_poly.entity_id
_entity_poly.type
_entity_poly.pdbx_seq_one_letter_code
_entity_poly.pdbx_strand_id
1 'polypeptide(L)'
;ALLVNAMNVAPEGEADFNAWYDEEHLPALSAVPGTLAARRYRARDDDPDRTHQYVAVYHLASADVTRGDAWKKAVDTPWSARVRPYFRDRIRILSGRYIRGG
;
A
#
# COMPACT_ATOMS: atom_id res chain seq x y z
N ALA A 1 13.34 -1.38 6.64
CA ALA A 1 12.45 -0.22 6.55
C ALA A 1 10.99 -0.64 6.54
N LEU A 2 10.12 0.26 6.96
CA LEU A 2 8.67 0.07 6.96
C LEU A 2 8.02 1.12 6.08
N LEU A 3 7.20 0.68 5.14
CA LEU A 3 6.33 1.55 4.37
C LEU A 3 4.88 1.28 4.76
N VAL A 4 4.15 2.34 5.13
CA VAL A 4 2.73 2.26 5.43
C VAL A 4 1.97 3.19 4.50
N ASN A 5 0.99 2.65 3.79
CA ASN A 5 0.03 3.43 3.01
C ASN A 5 -1.36 3.23 3.60
N ALA A 6 -1.95 4.32 4.06
CA ALA A 6 -3.32 4.32 4.57
C ALA A 6 -4.17 5.23 3.70
N MET A 7 -5.41 4.81 3.41
CA MET A 7 -6.29 5.62 2.58
C MET A 7 -7.76 5.27 2.75
N ASN A 8 -8.59 6.20 2.36
CA ASN A 8 -10.00 6.00 2.10
C ASN A 8 -10.20 5.95 0.58
N VAL A 9 -11.32 5.40 0.15
CA VAL A 9 -11.61 5.24 -1.27
C VAL A 9 -13.05 5.70 -1.52
N ALA A 10 -13.24 6.46 -2.61
CA ALA A 10 -14.57 6.87 -3.02
C ALA A 10 -15.43 5.62 -3.30
N PRO A 11 -16.69 5.58 -2.84
CA PRO A 11 -17.51 4.36 -2.93
C PRO A 11 -17.65 3.79 -4.35
N GLU A 12 -17.75 4.64 -5.36
CA GLU A 12 -17.90 4.23 -6.75
C GLU A 12 -16.66 3.53 -7.32
N GLY A 13 -15.50 3.71 -6.70
CA GLY A 13 -14.26 3.06 -7.12
C GLY A 13 -13.79 1.94 -6.21
N GLU A 14 -14.52 1.66 -5.13
CA GLU A 14 -14.02 0.75 -4.08
C GLU A 14 -13.86 -0.69 -4.55
N ALA A 15 -14.81 -1.21 -5.32
CA ALA A 15 -14.74 -2.57 -5.83
C ALA A 15 -13.53 -2.76 -6.77
N ASP A 16 -13.31 -1.84 -7.70
CA ASP A 16 -12.17 -1.87 -8.61
C ASP A 16 -10.85 -1.70 -7.86
N PHE A 17 -10.82 -0.80 -6.87
CA PHE A 17 -9.66 -0.60 -6.01
C PHE A 17 -9.26 -1.90 -5.28
N ASN A 18 -10.21 -2.60 -4.70
CA ASN A 18 -9.90 -3.86 -4.01
C ASN A 18 -9.43 -4.95 -4.96
N ALA A 19 -10.05 -5.07 -6.14
CA ALA A 19 -9.62 -6.02 -7.15
C ALA A 19 -8.18 -5.70 -7.62
N TRP A 20 -7.89 -4.45 -7.92
CA TRP A 20 -6.57 -4.00 -8.32
C TRP A 20 -5.52 -4.32 -7.25
N TYR A 21 -5.83 -4.03 -5.98
CA TYR A 21 -4.88 -4.25 -4.89
C TYR A 21 -4.56 -5.73 -4.71
N ASP A 22 -5.60 -6.58 -4.74
CA ASP A 22 -5.45 -8.02 -4.49
C ASP A 22 -4.86 -8.77 -5.68
N GLU A 23 -5.21 -8.38 -6.91
CA GLU A 23 -4.83 -9.12 -8.11
C GLU A 23 -3.54 -8.60 -8.76
N GLU A 24 -3.23 -7.32 -8.63
CA GLU A 24 -2.07 -6.73 -9.28
C GLU A 24 -1.09 -6.07 -8.31
N HIS A 25 -1.55 -5.10 -7.53
CA HIS A 25 -0.67 -4.17 -6.83
C HIS A 25 0.13 -4.85 -5.71
N LEU A 26 -0.54 -5.54 -4.81
CA LEU A 26 0.14 -6.22 -3.71
C LEU A 26 1.04 -7.35 -4.20
N PRO A 27 0.59 -8.24 -5.12
CA PRO A 27 1.48 -9.25 -5.68
C PRO A 27 2.70 -8.67 -6.41
N ALA A 28 2.51 -7.60 -7.19
CA ALA A 28 3.62 -6.97 -7.91
C ALA A 28 4.65 -6.36 -6.97
N LEU A 29 4.22 -5.64 -5.93
CA LEU A 29 5.13 -5.07 -4.95
C LEU A 29 5.80 -6.14 -4.08
N SER A 30 5.09 -7.21 -3.77
CA SER A 30 5.66 -8.36 -3.04
C SER A 30 6.79 -9.03 -3.80
N ALA A 31 6.76 -8.98 -5.12
CA ALA A 31 7.77 -9.57 -6.00
C ALA A 31 8.99 -8.67 -6.22
N VAL A 32 8.94 -7.40 -5.83
CA VAL A 32 10.09 -6.49 -5.97
C VAL A 32 11.23 -6.93 -5.08
N PRO A 33 12.47 -7.06 -5.61
CA PRO A 33 13.63 -7.41 -4.80
C PRO A 33 13.80 -6.45 -3.61
N GLY A 34 13.94 -6.99 -2.41
CA GLY A 34 14.03 -6.22 -1.19
C GLY A 34 12.71 -6.04 -0.44
N THR A 35 11.58 -6.43 -1.02
CA THR A 35 10.32 -6.51 -0.30
C THR A 35 10.30 -7.83 0.50
N LEU A 36 10.35 -7.71 1.82
CA LEU A 36 10.43 -8.86 2.73
C LEU A 36 9.05 -9.41 3.07
N ALA A 37 8.06 -8.53 3.19
CA ALA A 37 6.66 -8.88 3.44
C ALA A 37 5.76 -7.73 3.02
N ALA A 38 4.54 -8.06 2.60
CA ALA A 38 3.52 -7.08 2.26
C ALA A 38 2.16 -7.60 2.75
N ARG A 39 1.39 -6.74 3.41
CA ARG A 39 0.09 -7.11 3.98
C ARG A 39 -0.90 -5.96 3.82
N ARG A 40 -2.16 -6.31 3.59
CA ARG A 40 -3.28 -5.38 3.59
C ARG A 40 -4.17 -5.60 4.81
N TYR A 41 -4.72 -4.51 5.29
CA TYR A 41 -5.71 -4.51 6.37
C TYR A 41 -6.90 -3.65 5.98
N ARG A 42 -8.08 -4.06 6.41
CA ARG A 42 -9.29 -3.27 6.31
C ARG A 42 -9.81 -2.97 7.70
N ALA A 43 -10.13 -1.70 7.98
CA ALA A 43 -10.76 -1.33 9.23
C ALA A 43 -12.16 -1.93 9.32
N ARG A 44 -12.57 -2.29 10.54
CA ARG A 44 -13.95 -2.75 10.77
C ARG A 44 -14.91 -1.57 10.62
N ASP A 45 -16.07 -1.83 10.01
CA ASP A 45 -17.06 -0.79 9.77
C ASP A 45 -17.65 -0.22 11.07
N ASP A 46 -17.65 -1.02 12.13
CA ASP A 46 -18.16 -0.65 13.44
C ASP A 46 -17.12 -0.02 14.38
N ASP A 47 -15.90 0.19 13.91
CA ASP A 47 -14.85 0.83 14.71
C ASP A 47 -15.04 2.35 14.71
N PRO A 48 -15.42 2.95 15.87
CA PRO A 48 -15.65 4.40 15.94
C PRO A 48 -14.37 5.22 15.83
N ASP A 49 -13.21 4.61 16.05
CA ASP A 49 -11.91 5.29 16.05
C ASP A 49 -11.18 5.22 14.72
N ARG A 50 -11.74 4.50 13.73
CA ARG A 50 -11.09 4.37 12.44
C ARG A 50 -11.02 5.72 11.73
N THR A 51 -9.84 6.02 11.18
CA THR A 51 -9.62 7.20 10.34
C THR A 51 -9.51 6.83 8.88
N HIS A 52 -9.09 5.60 8.59
CA HIS A 52 -8.85 5.09 7.24
C HIS A 52 -9.47 3.72 7.08
N GLN A 53 -10.06 3.47 5.89
CA GLN A 53 -10.68 2.18 5.55
C GLN A 53 -9.63 1.10 5.30
N TYR A 54 -8.52 1.46 4.66
CA TYR A 54 -7.53 0.52 4.16
C TYR A 54 -6.13 0.93 4.55
N VAL A 55 -5.32 -0.06 4.95
CA VAL A 55 -3.91 0.11 5.29
C VAL A 55 -3.12 -0.99 4.60
N ALA A 56 -2.05 -0.63 3.92
CA ALA A 56 -1.08 -1.59 3.40
C ALA A 56 0.27 -1.36 4.09
N VAL A 57 0.90 -2.44 4.52
CA VAL A 57 2.17 -2.41 5.24
C VAL A 57 3.19 -3.25 4.50
N TYR A 58 4.35 -2.66 4.24
CA TYR A 58 5.46 -3.30 3.53
C TYR A 58 6.69 -3.28 4.41
N HIS A 59 7.26 -4.47 4.66
CA HIS A 59 8.57 -4.59 5.29
C HIS A 59 9.61 -4.68 4.19
N LEU A 60 10.55 -3.75 4.17
CA LEU A 60 11.55 -3.60 3.12
C LEU A 60 12.95 -3.78 3.67
N ALA A 61 13.85 -4.34 2.86
CA ALA A 61 15.27 -4.46 3.24
C ALA A 61 15.90 -3.10 3.49
N SER A 62 15.49 -2.08 2.73
CA SER A 62 15.87 -0.69 2.95
C SER A 62 14.84 0.25 2.32
N ALA A 63 14.89 1.53 2.68
CA ALA A 63 14.03 2.55 2.08
C ALA A 63 14.31 2.72 0.58
N ASP A 64 15.51 2.38 0.12
CA ASP A 64 15.91 2.50 -1.28
C ASP A 64 15.11 1.58 -2.22
N VAL A 65 14.49 0.52 -1.70
CA VAL A 65 13.62 -0.36 -2.47
C VAL A 65 12.52 0.44 -3.19
N THR A 66 11.94 1.45 -2.51
CA THR A 66 10.86 2.28 -3.09
C THR A 66 11.36 3.25 -4.15
N ARG A 67 12.66 3.47 -4.25
CA ARG A 67 13.27 4.38 -5.22
C ARG A 67 13.80 3.65 -6.45
N GLY A 68 13.83 2.32 -6.42
CA GLY A 68 14.36 1.52 -7.51
C GLY A 68 13.39 1.41 -8.69
N ASP A 69 13.94 1.02 -9.85
CA ASP A 69 13.17 0.88 -11.08
C ASP A 69 12.12 -0.23 -10.98
N ALA A 70 12.42 -1.31 -10.28
CA ALA A 70 11.50 -2.43 -10.10
C ALA A 70 10.23 -1.98 -9.36
N TRP A 71 10.38 -1.17 -8.32
CA TRP A 71 9.24 -0.62 -7.57
C TRP A 71 8.43 0.33 -8.45
N LYS A 72 9.09 1.27 -9.11
CA LYS A 72 8.43 2.24 -10.00
C LYS A 72 7.65 1.53 -11.11
N LYS A 73 8.21 0.50 -11.70
CA LYS A 73 7.55 -0.29 -12.73
C LYS A 73 6.33 -1.03 -12.17
N ALA A 74 6.43 -1.57 -10.97
CA ALA A 74 5.33 -2.28 -10.33
C ALA A 74 4.13 -1.38 -10.04
N VAL A 75 4.36 -0.10 -9.67
CA VAL A 75 3.30 0.85 -9.35
C VAL A 75 2.76 1.60 -10.57
N ASP A 76 3.48 1.63 -11.68
CA ASP A 76 3.13 2.39 -12.87
C ASP A 76 2.47 1.49 -13.91
N THR A 77 1.20 1.18 -13.72
CA THR A 77 0.40 0.34 -14.61
C THR A 77 -0.87 1.06 -15.05
N PRO A 78 -1.49 0.64 -16.17
CA PRO A 78 -2.78 1.21 -16.59
C PRO A 78 -3.87 1.05 -15.52
N TRP A 79 -3.90 -0.07 -14.82
CA TRP A 79 -4.88 -0.29 -13.76
C TRP A 79 -4.64 0.64 -12.56
N SER A 80 -3.39 0.83 -12.16
CA SER A 80 -3.03 1.81 -11.14
C SER A 80 -3.53 3.21 -11.50
N ALA A 81 -3.33 3.63 -12.74
CA ALA A 81 -3.80 4.94 -13.22
C ALA A 81 -5.33 5.04 -13.15
N ARG A 82 -6.05 3.95 -13.41
CA ARG A 82 -7.52 3.93 -13.38
C ARG A 82 -8.08 4.10 -11.97
N VAL A 83 -7.44 3.53 -10.95
CA VAL A 83 -7.96 3.56 -9.57
C VAL A 83 -7.51 4.80 -8.78
N ARG A 84 -6.40 5.43 -9.14
CA ARG A 84 -5.87 6.61 -8.42
C ARG A 84 -6.87 7.75 -8.21
N PRO A 85 -7.72 8.11 -9.17
CA PRO A 85 -8.69 9.18 -8.95
C PRO A 85 -9.67 8.94 -7.80
N TYR A 86 -9.82 7.71 -7.35
CA TYR A 86 -10.72 7.35 -6.26
C TYR A 86 -10.05 7.37 -4.88
N PHE A 87 -8.74 7.60 -4.81
CA PHE A 87 -8.02 7.69 -3.53
C PHE A 87 -8.42 8.94 -2.76
N ARG A 88 -8.62 8.78 -1.43
CA ARG A 88 -8.95 9.90 -0.52
C ARG A 88 -8.11 9.77 0.75
N ASP A 89 -7.73 10.91 1.31
CA ASP A 89 -7.07 10.99 2.63
C ASP A 89 -5.81 10.15 2.73
N ARG A 90 -5.06 10.04 1.66
CA ARG A 90 -3.89 9.16 1.59
C ARG A 90 -2.78 9.63 2.51
N ILE A 91 -2.30 8.71 3.35
CA ILE A 91 -1.11 8.89 4.18
C ILE A 91 -0.06 7.87 3.74
N ARG A 92 1.17 8.34 3.56
CA ARG A 92 2.32 7.50 3.25
C ARG A 92 3.41 7.77 4.27
N ILE A 93 3.80 6.72 5.00
CA ILE A 93 4.87 6.80 5.99
C ILE A 93 5.99 5.85 5.57
N LEU A 94 7.20 6.37 5.46
CA LEU A 94 8.37 5.56 5.19
C LEU A 94 9.38 5.77 6.32
N SER A 95 9.60 4.70 7.12
CA SER A 95 10.55 4.71 8.21
C SER A 95 11.79 3.91 7.81
N GLY A 96 12.96 4.50 7.99
CA GLY A 96 14.18 3.95 7.46
C GLY A 96 14.77 2.77 8.21
N ARG A 97 14.40 2.53 9.47
CA ARG A 97 15.16 1.60 10.29
C ARG A 97 14.30 0.82 11.27
N TYR A 98 14.48 -0.50 11.30
CA TYR A 98 13.91 -1.34 12.34
C TYR A 98 14.66 -1.11 13.67
N ILE A 99 13.90 -0.92 14.74
CA ILE A 99 14.43 -0.79 16.09
C ILE A 99 14.01 -2.04 16.87
N ARG A 100 14.99 -2.79 17.32
CA ARG A 100 14.76 -4.01 18.08
C ARG A 100 14.28 -3.70 19.50
N GLY A 101 13.28 -4.43 19.95
CA GLY A 101 12.86 -4.42 21.35
C GLY A 101 12.11 -3.16 21.79
N GLY A 102 11.39 -2.59 20.90
CA GLY A 102 10.57 -1.38 21.16
C GLY A 102 9.46 -1.61 22.19
#